data_fe313d594bf0ab7f7d9301aa7b99140d
#
_entry.id   fe313d594bf0ab7f7d9301aa7b99140d
#
_cell.length_a   1.000
_cell.length_b   1.000
_cell.length_c   1.000
_cell.angle_alpha   90.00
_cell.angle_beta   90.00
_cell.angle_gamma   90.00
#
_symmetry.space_group_name_H-M   'P 1'
#
loop_
_entity.id
_entity.type
_entity.pdbx_description
1 polymer ?
#
loop_
_entity_poly.entity_id
_entity_poly.type
_entity_poly.pdbx_seq_one_letter_code
_entity_poly.pdbx_strand_id
1 'polypeptide(L)'
;HDKTPELFAPEFYHYAPAPIAAVTAAQDTLVVSWPDGRQLSCHRFWLRENTLGHGGIDPATREGVMDPAELSNAMQIAAFEPSDSGDLLVTWAPEGTDDRVVSTYHSGWLRHIAEGQHLPESWVPAPEAWIASTLSKPPRCRADAVLKDNDALCDMLNNLLRLGVCVVEQAPTKPGFLYEFAARIGPVRDSNFGLLWDVKADVNLAGDAKTNTTANTGFRLGPHTDLPTREIPPGFQFLHCLINEADGGESTLTDGAALIEELKATRPDDYEILSTRRWVFFNRGPGIDH
;
A
#
# COMPACT_ATOMS: atom_id res chain seq x y z
N HIS A 1 -16.78 25.30 -21.38
CA HIS A 1 -15.56 25.44 -20.59
C HIS A 1 -14.53 24.48 -21.17
N ASP A 2 -13.69 25.07 -22.02
CA ASP A 2 -12.53 24.40 -22.59
C ASP A 2 -11.50 24.28 -21.47
N LYS A 3 -11.56 23.17 -20.72
CA LYS A 3 -10.45 22.84 -19.81
C LYS A 3 -9.39 22.15 -20.65
N THR A 4 -8.27 22.83 -20.83
CA THR A 4 -7.05 22.14 -21.29
C THR A 4 -6.91 20.85 -20.49
N PRO A 5 -6.75 19.69 -21.12
CA PRO A 5 -6.58 18.44 -20.38
C PRO A 5 -5.45 18.62 -19.38
N GLU A 6 -5.75 18.32 -18.12
CA GLU A 6 -4.71 18.34 -17.09
C GLU A 6 -3.63 17.33 -17.46
N LEU A 7 -2.38 17.74 -17.45
CA LEU A 7 -1.25 16.86 -17.74
C LEU A 7 -1.02 15.95 -16.53
N PHE A 8 -1.24 14.67 -16.71
CA PHE A 8 -1.00 13.66 -15.69
C PHE A 8 0.34 12.96 -15.88
N ALA A 9 0.92 12.48 -14.79
CA ALA A 9 1.96 11.47 -14.84
C ALA A 9 1.41 10.14 -15.37
N PRO A 10 2.25 9.27 -15.99
CA PRO A 10 1.81 7.97 -16.49
C PRO A 10 1.06 7.09 -15.48
N GLU A 11 1.44 7.16 -14.20
CA GLU A 11 0.77 6.47 -13.11
C GLU A 11 -0.40 7.25 -12.48
N PHE A 12 -0.78 8.39 -13.07
CA PHE A 12 -1.90 9.24 -12.64
C PHE A 12 -1.79 9.84 -11.23
N TYR A 13 -0.57 9.94 -10.69
CA TYR A 13 -0.28 10.72 -9.50
C TYR A 13 -0.12 12.21 -9.82
N HIS A 14 -0.43 13.05 -8.84
CA HIS A 14 -0.19 14.48 -8.90
C HIS A 14 1.20 14.81 -8.35
N TYR A 15 2.04 15.37 -9.18
CA TYR A 15 3.37 15.84 -8.80
C TYR A 15 3.41 17.36 -8.80
N ALA A 16 4.14 17.94 -7.85
CA ALA A 16 4.44 19.36 -7.91
C ALA A 16 5.32 19.63 -9.14
N PRO A 17 5.02 20.69 -9.94
CA PRO A 17 5.85 21.06 -11.08
C PRO A 17 7.30 21.30 -10.66
N ALA A 18 8.23 20.77 -11.42
CA ALA A 18 9.67 20.99 -11.26
C ALA A 18 10.27 21.40 -12.61
N PRO A 19 10.25 22.70 -12.95
CA PRO A 19 10.59 23.18 -14.29
C PRO A 19 11.98 22.71 -14.75
N ILE A 20 12.02 22.18 -15.95
CA ILE A 20 13.23 21.65 -16.59
C ILE A 20 14.06 22.87 -17.08
N ALA A 21 15.35 22.86 -16.77
CA ALA A 21 16.28 23.92 -17.16
C ALA A 21 16.82 23.70 -18.57
N ALA A 22 17.14 22.44 -18.92
CA ALA A 22 17.69 22.09 -20.22
C ALA A 22 17.43 20.62 -20.57
N VAL A 23 17.38 20.35 -21.87
CA VAL A 23 17.34 19.00 -22.42
C VAL A 23 18.41 18.87 -23.49
N THR A 24 19.15 17.78 -23.49
CA THR A 24 20.16 17.46 -24.49
C THR A 24 20.01 16.04 -25.01
N ALA A 25 20.35 15.79 -26.28
CA ALA A 25 20.31 14.44 -26.82
C ALA A 25 21.68 13.75 -26.67
N ALA A 26 21.65 12.46 -26.34
CA ALA A 26 22.82 11.59 -26.29
C ALA A 26 22.45 10.22 -26.86
N GLN A 27 22.77 9.98 -28.13
CA GLN A 27 22.38 8.77 -28.88
C GLN A 27 20.85 8.50 -28.79
N ASP A 28 20.45 7.39 -28.16
CA ASP A 28 19.04 6.98 -27.99
C ASP A 28 18.38 7.54 -26.70
N THR A 29 19.03 8.51 -26.06
CA THR A 29 18.54 9.09 -24.80
C THR A 29 18.41 10.59 -24.86
N LEU A 30 17.45 11.14 -24.10
CA LEU A 30 17.41 12.54 -23.71
C LEU A 30 17.93 12.68 -22.29
N VAL A 31 18.83 13.64 -22.08
CA VAL A 31 19.28 14.02 -20.75
C VAL A 31 18.54 15.27 -20.33
N VAL A 32 17.65 15.15 -19.37
CA VAL A 32 16.89 16.24 -18.76
C VAL A 32 17.67 16.76 -17.56
N SER A 33 17.82 18.08 -17.45
CA SER A 33 18.57 18.73 -16.38
C SER A 33 17.73 19.78 -15.67
N TRP A 34 17.87 19.88 -14.34
CA TRP A 34 17.22 20.88 -13.50
C TRP A 34 18.21 21.95 -13.03
N PRO A 35 17.70 23.12 -12.53
CA PRO A 35 18.57 24.23 -12.09
C PRO A 35 19.54 23.88 -10.96
N ASP A 36 19.25 22.86 -10.16
CA ASP A 36 20.10 22.39 -9.08
C ASP A 36 21.19 21.40 -9.54
N GLY A 37 21.31 21.18 -10.85
CA GLY A 37 22.31 20.28 -11.45
C GLY A 37 21.90 18.80 -11.50
N ARG A 38 20.75 18.41 -10.95
CA ARG A 38 20.25 17.04 -11.09
C ARG A 38 19.93 16.73 -12.55
N GLN A 39 20.15 15.47 -12.93
CA GLN A 39 19.92 15.00 -14.29
C GLN A 39 19.18 13.67 -14.30
N LEU A 40 18.43 13.42 -15.36
CA LEU A 40 17.77 12.15 -15.68
C LEU A 40 18.05 11.79 -17.15
N SER A 41 18.57 10.60 -17.37
CA SER A 41 18.71 10.04 -18.71
C SER A 41 17.47 9.22 -19.06
N CYS A 42 16.73 9.64 -20.06
CA CYS A 42 15.50 9.02 -20.51
C CYS A 42 15.74 8.33 -21.85
N HIS A 43 15.71 7.00 -21.89
CA HIS A 43 15.79 6.29 -23.18
C HIS A 43 14.54 6.54 -24.01
N ARG A 44 14.68 6.69 -25.33
CA ARG A 44 13.55 7.01 -26.23
C ARG A 44 12.42 5.99 -26.15
N PHE A 45 12.71 4.70 -25.97
CA PHE A 45 11.67 3.68 -25.82
C PHE A 45 10.89 3.84 -24.54
N TRP A 46 11.58 4.12 -23.43
CA TRP A 46 10.93 4.40 -22.16
C TRP A 46 10.03 5.65 -22.21
N LEU A 47 10.50 6.73 -22.85
CA LEU A 47 9.65 7.90 -23.08
C LEU A 47 8.43 7.53 -23.92
N ARG A 48 8.62 6.80 -25.02
CA ARG A 48 7.53 6.45 -25.91
C ARG A 48 6.48 5.57 -25.26
N GLU A 49 6.88 4.60 -24.45
CA GLU A 49 6.00 3.73 -23.66
C GLU A 49 5.17 4.53 -22.64
N ASN A 50 5.76 5.55 -22.04
CA ASN A 50 5.12 6.41 -21.05
C ASN A 50 4.41 7.65 -21.62
N THR A 51 4.16 7.68 -22.93
CA THR A 51 3.37 8.73 -23.57
C THR A 51 1.90 8.59 -23.22
N LEU A 52 1.26 9.65 -22.72
CA LEU A 52 -0.19 9.69 -22.57
C LEU A 52 -0.87 9.84 -23.95
N GLY A 53 -1.75 8.92 -24.27
CA GLY A 53 -2.37 8.84 -25.60
C GLY A 53 -1.41 8.32 -26.67
N HIS A 54 -1.80 8.51 -27.92
CA HIS A 54 -0.98 8.20 -29.12
C HIS A 54 -0.39 6.76 -29.12
N GLY A 55 -1.10 5.80 -28.55
CA GLY A 55 -0.68 4.40 -28.48
C GLY A 55 0.33 4.07 -27.36
N GLY A 56 0.57 4.97 -26.42
CA GLY A 56 1.31 4.69 -25.18
C GLY A 56 0.38 4.25 -24.05
N ILE A 57 0.06 5.15 -23.14
CA ILE A 57 -0.89 4.93 -22.07
C ILE A 57 -2.24 5.51 -22.47
N ASP A 58 -3.29 4.71 -22.46
CA ASP A 58 -4.64 5.19 -22.73
C ASP A 58 -5.17 6.01 -21.55
N PRO A 59 -5.52 7.30 -21.74
CA PRO A 59 -5.92 8.16 -20.62
C PRO A 59 -7.29 7.82 -20.03
N ALA A 60 -8.12 7.05 -20.72
CA ALA A 60 -9.45 6.67 -20.22
C ALA A 60 -9.40 5.39 -19.38
N THR A 61 -8.68 4.38 -19.86
CA THR A 61 -8.52 3.10 -19.15
C THR A 61 -7.36 3.14 -18.15
N ARG A 62 -6.41 4.06 -18.34
CA ARG A 62 -5.16 4.19 -17.57
C ARG A 62 -4.21 2.99 -17.73
N GLU A 63 -4.35 2.29 -18.84
CA GLU A 63 -3.54 1.12 -19.16
C GLU A 63 -2.52 1.42 -20.24
N GLY A 64 -1.34 0.81 -20.17
CA GLY A 64 -0.38 0.77 -21.25
C GLY A 64 -0.93 -0.10 -22.38
N VAL A 65 -1.10 0.48 -23.56
CA VAL A 65 -1.65 -0.22 -24.74
C VAL A 65 -0.56 -0.54 -25.77
N MET A 66 0.67 -0.10 -25.53
CA MET A 66 1.81 -0.36 -26.39
C MET A 66 2.49 -1.68 -25.99
N ASP A 67 2.73 -2.54 -26.97
CA ASP A 67 3.65 -3.66 -26.79
C ASP A 67 5.10 -3.16 -27.00
N PRO A 68 5.96 -3.19 -25.98
CA PRO A 68 7.36 -2.79 -26.10
C PRO A 68 8.12 -3.57 -27.19
N ALA A 69 7.70 -4.80 -27.51
CA ALA A 69 8.30 -5.61 -28.58
C ALA A 69 7.99 -5.07 -29.97
N GLU A 70 6.93 -4.30 -30.14
CA GLU A 70 6.52 -3.66 -31.39
C GLU A 70 7.16 -2.27 -31.58
N LEU A 71 7.89 -1.75 -30.57
CA LEU A 71 8.60 -0.49 -30.65
C LEU A 71 9.66 -0.57 -31.77
N SER A 72 9.34 0.07 -32.86
CA SER A 72 10.25 0.14 -34.00
C SER A 72 11.49 0.97 -33.72
N ASN A 73 12.66 0.45 -34.09
CA ASN A 73 13.88 1.25 -34.14
C ASN A 73 13.77 2.46 -35.09
N ALA A 74 12.76 2.45 -35.97
CA ALA A 74 12.43 3.55 -36.89
C ALA A 74 11.77 4.75 -36.20
N MET A 75 11.22 4.59 -35.01
CA MET A 75 10.65 5.71 -34.25
C MET A 75 11.76 6.60 -33.68
N GLN A 76 11.95 7.77 -34.27
CA GLN A 76 13.00 8.71 -33.90
C GLN A 76 12.43 9.95 -33.18
N ILE A 77 13.25 10.54 -32.35
CA ILE A 77 12.96 11.85 -31.75
C ILE A 77 13.37 12.90 -32.79
N ALA A 78 12.37 13.64 -33.29
CA ALA A 78 12.60 14.70 -34.31
C ALA A 78 12.94 16.05 -33.64
N ALA A 79 12.34 16.33 -32.48
CA ALA A 79 12.59 17.54 -31.70
C ALA A 79 12.28 17.31 -30.25
N PHE A 80 12.87 18.09 -29.38
CA PHE A 80 12.61 18.10 -27.95
C PHE A 80 12.93 19.47 -27.36
N GLU A 81 12.13 19.92 -26.42
CA GLU A 81 12.33 21.19 -25.71
C GLU A 81 11.56 21.22 -24.40
N PRO A 82 11.94 22.05 -23.43
CA PRO A 82 11.07 22.40 -22.32
C PRO A 82 9.90 23.25 -22.84
N SER A 83 8.69 22.98 -22.34
CA SER A 83 7.52 23.83 -22.59
C SER A 83 7.59 25.13 -21.76
N ASP A 84 6.68 26.05 -22.01
CA ASP A 84 6.53 27.28 -21.21
C ASP A 84 6.18 26.98 -19.73
N SER A 85 5.53 25.84 -19.45
CA SER A 85 5.26 25.35 -18.11
C SER A 85 6.45 24.62 -17.46
N GLY A 86 7.52 24.39 -18.21
CA GLY A 86 8.70 23.67 -17.77
C GLY A 86 8.64 22.15 -17.90
N ASP A 87 7.61 21.63 -18.57
CA ASP A 87 7.47 20.19 -18.87
C ASP A 87 8.30 19.81 -20.11
N LEU A 88 8.57 18.52 -20.31
CA LEU A 88 9.31 18.05 -21.47
C LEU A 88 8.36 17.81 -22.65
N LEU A 89 8.59 18.51 -23.75
CA LEU A 89 7.97 18.22 -25.04
C LEU A 89 8.91 17.35 -25.89
N VAL A 90 8.36 16.28 -26.47
CA VAL A 90 9.09 15.41 -27.42
C VAL A 90 8.24 15.23 -28.66
N THR A 91 8.81 15.60 -29.79
CA THR A 91 8.22 15.38 -31.12
C THR A 91 8.78 14.07 -31.69
N TRP A 92 7.91 13.15 -31.96
CA TRP A 92 8.22 11.86 -32.57
C TRP A 92 8.02 11.93 -34.07
N ALA A 93 8.91 11.30 -34.84
CA ALA A 93 8.79 11.14 -36.28
C ALA A 93 9.01 9.66 -36.63
N PRO A 94 7.98 8.94 -37.05
CA PRO A 94 8.13 7.62 -37.63
C PRO A 94 8.96 7.71 -38.96
N GLU A 95 9.81 6.73 -39.15
CA GLU A 95 10.61 6.68 -40.39
C GLU A 95 9.71 6.57 -41.61
N GLY A 96 9.95 7.43 -42.63
CA GLY A 96 9.24 7.38 -43.90
C GLY A 96 7.87 8.03 -43.91
N THR A 97 7.47 8.77 -42.90
CA THR A 97 6.22 9.56 -42.85
C THR A 97 6.47 10.98 -42.39
N ASP A 98 5.57 11.89 -42.81
CA ASP A 98 5.53 13.27 -42.31
C ASP A 98 4.66 13.42 -41.04
N ASP A 99 4.06 12.32 -40.58
CA ASP A 99 3.19 12.31 -39.42
C ASP A 99 4.03 12.52 -38.14
N ARG A 100 3.81 13.65 -37.48
CA ARG A 100 4.49 14.01 -36.27
C ARG A 100 3.53 13.93 -35.08
N VAL A 101 4.00 13.32 -34.01
CA VAL A 101 3.28 13.22 -32.74
C VAL A 101 4.06 13.94 -31.65
N VAL A 102 3.41 14.82 -30.91
CA VAL A 102 4.00 15.51 -29.76
C VAL A 102 3.52 14.88 -28.48
N SER A 103 4.46 14.48 -27.65
CA SER A 103 4.20 13.98 -26.30
C SER A 103 4.68 14.98 -25.27
N THR A 104 3.91 15.15 -24.21
CA THR A 104 4.28 16.02 -23.10
C THR A 104 4.48 15.17 -21.85
N TYR A 105 5.59 15.36 -21.16
CA TYR A 105 5.93 14.65 -19.93
C TYR A 105 6.03 15.62 -18.77
N HIS A 106 5.29 15.33 -17.71
CA HIS A 106 5.21 16.18 -16.52
C HIS A 106 6.58 16.33 -15.85
N SER A 107 7.04 17.55 -15.67
CA SER A 107 8.37 17.88 -15.11
C SER A 107 8.58 17.34 -13.70
N GLY A 108 7.56 17.41 -12.86
CA GLY A 108 7.61 16.89 -11.49
C GLY A 108 7.68 15.37 -11.44
N TRP A 109 7.03 14.66 -12.35
CA TRP A 109 7.16 13.21 -12.49
C TRP A 109 8.57 12.80 -12.87
N LEU A 110 9.13 13.42 -13.90
CA LEU A 110 10.51 13.16 -14.31
C LEU A 110 11.50 13.46 -13.19
N ARG A 111 11.25 14.53 -12.43
CA ARG A 111 12.06 14.90 -11.28
C ARG A 111 11.99 13.84 -10.17
N HIS A 112 10.82 13.33 -9.87
CA HIS A 112 10.61 12.28 -8.88
C HIS A 112 11.42 11.02 -9.24
N ILE A 113 11.42 10.61 -10.52
CA ILE A 113 12.23 9.49 -10.99
C ILE A 113 13.72 9.78 -10.87
N ALA A 114 14.15 11.02 -11.21
CA ALA A 114 15.55 11.44 -11.05
C ALA A 114 16.04 11.40 -9.60
N GLU A 115 15.14 11.48 -8.63
CA GLU A 115 15.42 11.34 -7.20
C GLU A 115 15.52 9.88 -6.72
N GLY A 116 15.28 8.93 -7.62
CA GLY A 116 15.32 7.49 -7.32
C GLY A 116 14.10 7.00 -6.54
N GLN A 117 13.03 7.78 -6.52
CA GLN A 117 11.77 7.42 -5.87
C GLN A 117 10.85 6.77 -6.91
N HIS A 118 10.18 5.70 -6.53
CA HIS A 118 9.26 5.00 -7.42
C HIS A 118 7.80 5.41 -7.21
N LEU A 119 7.37 5.54 -5.99
CA LEU A 119 6.04 6.02 -5.63
C LEU A 119 6.15 6.93 -4.41
N PRO A 120 5.29 7.96 -4.30
CA PRO A 120 5.24 8.76 -3.08
C PRO A 120 4.80 7.87 -1.91
N GLU A 121 5.71 7.52 -1.02
CA GLU A 121 5.36 6.86 0.24
C GLU A 121 4.65 7.81 1.21
N SER A 122 4.66 9.10 0.89
CA SER A 122 4.28 10.20 1.80
C SER A 122 2.80 10.26 2.16
N TRP A 123 1.92 9.51 1.50
CA TRP A 123 0.48 9.50 1.83
C TRP A 123 0.10 8.45 2.88
N VAL A 124 0.98 7.47 3.13
CA VAL A 124 0.81 6.52 4.22
C VAL A 124 1.51 7.09 5.46
N PRO A 125 0.79 7.33 6.56
CA PRO A 125 1.40 7.85 7.77
C PRO A 125 2.44 6.87 8.31
N ALA A 126 3.58 7.40 8.76
CA ALA A 126 4.61 6.59 9.38
C ALA A 126 4.09 5.93 10.67
N PRO A 127 4.39 4.64 10.91
CA PRO A 127 4.07 4.00 12.17
C PRO A 127 4.73 4.70 13.36
N GLU A 128 3.99 4.83 14.45
CA GLU A 128 4.47 5.39 15.72
C GLU A 128 4.56 4.30 16.76
N ALA A 129 5.76 4.00 17.19
CA ALA A 129 5.99 3.03 18.25
C ALA A 129 5.45 3.55 19.60
N TRP A 130 4.79 2.68 20.35
CA TRP A 130 4.21 3.04 21.64
C TRP A 130 4.43 1.98 22.72
N ILE A 131 4.41 2.44 23.95
CA ILE A 131 4.42 1.60 25.17
C ILE A 131 3.26 2.02 26.06
N ALA A 132 2.97 1.25 27.10
CA ALA A 132 1.84 1.50 28.00
C ALA A 132 1.83 2.91 28.64
N SER A 133 3.00 3.53 28.81
CA SER A 133 3.10 4.90 29.35
C SER A 133 2.82 5.99 28.30
N THR A 134 3.04 5.73 27.02
CA THR A 134 2.77 6.69 25.92
C THR A 134 1.40 6.50 25.30
N LEU A 135 0.88 5.27 25.29
CA LEU A 135 -0.48 4.95 24.83
C LEU A 135 -1.23 4.15 25.90
N SER A 136 -1.77 4.83 26.90
CA SER A 136 -2.52 4.18 27.97
C SER A 136 -3.91 3.70 27.57
N LYS A 137 -4.47 4.27 26.51
CA LYS A 137 -5.77 3.88 25.92
C LYS A 137 -5.68 3.94 24.39
N PRO A 138 -6.15 2.89 23.70
CA PRO A 138 -6.20 2.92 22.24
C PRO A 138 -7.15 4.03 21.75
N PRO A 139 -6.91 4.58 20.53
CA PRO A 139 -7.85 5.51 19.92
C PRO A 139 -9.22 4.86 19.71
N ARG A 140 -10.26 5.66 19.75
CA ARG A 140 -11.66 5.22 19.70
C ARG A 140 -12.41 5.98 18.64
N CYS A 141 -13.30 5.30 17.94
CA CYS A 141 -14.24 5.90 17.00
C CYS A 141 -15.63 5.26 17.17
N ARG A 142 -16.65 5.91 16.64
CA ARG A 142 -18.02 5.38 16.66
C ARG A 142 -18.31 4.64 15.35
N ALA A 143 -18.94 3.48 15.45
CA ALA A 143 -19.29 2.68 14.27
C ALA A 143 -20.19 3.43 13.29
N ASP A 144 -21.21 4.14 13.79
CA ASP A 144 -22.16 4.90 12.97
C ASP A 144 -21.54 6.10 12.26
N ALA A 145 -20.54 6.75 12.87
CA ALA A 145 -19.77 7.82 12.25
C ALA A 145 -18.93 7.28 11.09
N VAL A 146 -18.15 6.22 11.32
CA VAL A 146 -17.31 5.59 10.27
C VAL A 146 -18.13 5.10 9.08
N LEU A 147 -19.34 4.59 9.32
CA LEU A 147 -20.22 4.11 8.24
C LEU A 147 -20.77 5.23 7.36
N LYS A 148 -20.91 6.45 7.88
CA LYS A 148 -21.62 7.54 7.20
C LYS A 148 -20.73 8.68 6.73
N ASP A 149 -19.57 8.86 7.38
CA ASP A 149 -18.69 10.00 7.19
C ASP A 149 -17.30 9.56 6.74
N ASN A 150 -16.80 10.17 5.67
CA ASN A 150 -15.46 9.89 5.13
C ASN A 150 -14.35 10.44 6.03
N ASP A 151 -14.57 11.55 6.71
CA ASP A 151 -13.57 12.14 7.60
C ASP A 151 -13.38 11.23 8.84
N ALA A 152 -14.49 10.73 9.41
CA ALA A 152 -14.44 9.75 10.50
C ALA A 152 -13.75 8.44 10.08
N LEU A 153 -14.00 7.97 8.87
CA LEU A 153 -13.29 6.81 8.31
C LEU A 153 -11.78 7.10 8.15
N CYS A 154 -11.43 8.25 7.60
CA CYS A 154 -10.06 8.68 7.42
C CYS A 154 -9.30 8.76 8.74
N ASP A 155 -9.89 9.35 9.77
CA ASP A 155 -9.32 9.44 11.11
C ASP A 155 -9.10 8.06 11.74
N MET A 156 -10.06 7.15 11.59
CA MET A 156 -9.92 5.77 12.07
C MET A 156 -8.78 5.06 11.37
N LEU A 157 -8.69 5.16 10.03
CA LEU A 157 -7.64 4.51 9.24
C LEU A 157 -6.27 5.11 9.53
N ASN A 158 -6.15 6.41 9.70
CA ASN A 158 -4.90 7.07 10.10
C ASN A 158 -4.42 6.58 11.47
N ASN A 159 -5.32 6.48 12.44
CA ASN A 159 -4.99 5.93 13.75
C ASN A 159 -4.54 4.47 13.66
N LEU A 160 -5.22 3.67 12.83
CA LEU A 160 -4.90 2.27 12.62
C LEU A 160 -3.53 2.09 11.95
N LEU A 161 -3.22 2.90 10.94
CA LEU A 161 -1.93 2.87 10.24
C LEU A 161 -0.77 3.35 11.12
N ARG A 162 -1.00 4.38 11.95
CA ARG A 162 0.04 4.94 12.85
C ARG A 162 0.29 4.07 14.07
N LEU A 163 -0.77 3.60 14.73
CA LEU A 163 -0.69 2.96 16.05
C LEU A 163 -0.99 1.45 16.02
N GLY A 164 -1.42 0.91 14.88
CA GLY A 164 -1.74 -0.51 14.74
C GLY A 164 -3.04 -0.94 15.42
N VAL A 165 -3.78 -0.04 16.04
CA VAL A 165 -5.00 -0.34 16.80
C VAL A 165 -6.00 0.80 16.77
N CYS A 166 -7.29 0.46 16.69
CA CYS A 166 -8.40 1.38 16.94
C CYS A 166 -9.59 0.61 17.51
N VAL A 167 -10.24 1.16 18.53
CA VAL A 167 -11.45 0.58 19.13
C VAL A 167 -12.68 1.23 18.51
N VAL A 168 -13.56 0.41 17.94
CA VAL A 168 -14.82 0.85 17.37
C VAL A 168 -15.93 0.67 18.39
N GLU A 169 -16.47 1.79 18.88
CA GLU A 169 -17.52 1.81 19.88
C GLU A 169 -18.92 1.83 19.25
N GLN A 170 -19.90 1.38 20.04
CA GLN A 170 -21.31 1.37 19.67
C GLN A 170 -21.61 0.61 18.35
N ALA A 171 -20.78 -0.39 18.06
CA ALA A 171 -21.10 -1.34 17.01
C ALA A 171 -22.36 -2.14 17.41
N PRO A 172 -23.34 -2.32 16.49
CA PRO A 172 -24.50 -3.16 16.78
C PRO A 172 -24.07 -4.59 17.10
N THR A 173 -24.60 -5.18 18.18
CA THR A 173 -24.34 -6.57 18.56
C THR A 173 -25.12 -7.55 17.68
N LYS A 174 -25.02 -7.38 16.36
CA LYS A 174 -25.73 -8.15 15.36
C LYS A 174 -24.73 -9.03 14.61
N PRO A 175 -24.95 -10.36 14.53
CA PRO A 175 -24.13 -11.23 13.70
C PRO A 175 -24.04 -10.71 12.25
N GLY A 176 -22.85 -10.74 11.66
CA GLY A 176 -22.63 -10.26 10.30
C GLY A 176 -22.42 -8.75 10.14
N PHE A 177 -22.55 -7.94 11.20
CA PHE A 177 -22.27 -6.50 11.13
C PHE A 177 -20.86 -6.19 10.59
N LEU A 178 -19.88 -7.07 10.85
CA LEU A 178 -18.52 -6.90 10.33
C LEU A 178 -18.45 -6.84 8.81
N TYR A 179 -19.34 -7.49 8.08
CA TYR A 179 -19.40 -7.38 6.60
C TYR A 179 -19.73 -5.97 6.15
N GLU A 180 -20.75 -5.36 6.81
CA GLU A 180 -21.16 -3.99 6.52
C GLU A 180 -20.04 -3.00 6.85
N PHE A 181 -19.42 -3.17 8.01
CA PHE A 181 -18.32 -2.29 8.45
C PHE A 181 -17.07 -2.43 7.58
N ALA A 182 -16.63 -3.66 7.30
CA ALA A 182 -15.47 -3.92 6.47
C ALA A 182 -15.64 -3.45 5.02
N ALA A 183 -16.87 -3.50 4.47
CA ALA A 183 -17.16 -3.02 3.13
C ALA A 183 -16.84 -1.51 2.92
N ARG A 184 -16.79 -0.73 4.00
CA ARG A 184 -16.34 0.67 3.96
C ARG A 184 -14.83 0.82 3.72
N ILE A 185 -14.06 -0.23 3.97
CA ILE A 185 -12.59 -0.21 3.90
C ILE A 185 -12.14 -1.00 2.67
N GLY A 186 -12.68 -2.19 2.48
CA GLY A 186 -12.31 -3.05 1.36
C GLY A 186 -12.87 -4.46 1.50
N PRO A 187 -12.53 -5.36 0.57
CA PRO A 187 -12.99 -6.73 0.60
C PRO A 187 -12.37 -7.50 1.78
N VAL A 188 -13.20 -8.30 2.44
CA VAL A 188 -12.73 -9.21 3.49
C VAL A 188 -11.97 -10.36 2.84
N ARG A 189 -10.79 -10.68 3.36
CA ARG A 189 -10.00 -11.81 2.90
C ARG A 189 -10.55 -13.12 3.46
N ASP A 190 -10.73 -14.10 2.58
CA ASP A 190 -11.09 -15.45 2.98
C ASP A 190 -9.91 -16.17 3.64
N SER A 191 -10.21 -16.99 4.64
CA SER A 191 -9.24 -17.78 5.38
C SER A 191 -9.72 -19.23 5.46
N ASN A 192 -8.89 -20.13 6.04
CA ASN A 192 -9.32 -21.50 6.32
C ASN A 192 -10.46 -21.60 7.35
N PHE A 193 -10.83 -20.49 7.99
CA PHE A 193 -11.99 -20.38 8.87
C PHE A 193 -13.18 -19.71 8.18
N GLY A 194 -13.09 -19.39 6.88
CA GLY A 194 -14.05 -18.59 6.14
C GLY A 194 -13.83 -17.08 6.27
N LEU A 195 -14.79 -16.32 5.80
CA LEU A 195 -14.77 -14.84 5.86
C LEU A 195 -15.05 -14.30 7.26
N LEU A 196 -15.90 -14.98 8.02
CA LEU A 196 -16.18 -14.71 9.43
C LEU A 196 -16.03 -15.98 10.24
N TRP A 197 -15.45 -15.85 11.39
CA TRP A 197 -15.29 -16.94 12.32
C TRP A 197 -15.85 -16.55 13.69
N ASP A 198 -16.77 -17.40 14.22
CA ASP A 198 -17.31 -17.26 15.57
C ASP A 198 -16.31 -17.83 16.58
N VAL A 199 -15.67 -16.95 17.34
CA VAL A 199 -14.79 -17.33 18.45
C VAL A 199 -15.64 -17.52 19.71
N LYS A 200 -15.74 -18.76 20.17
CA LYS A 200 -16.44 -19.13 21.41
C LYS A 200 -15.55 -20.04 22.23
N ALA A 201 -15.29 -19.67 23.46
CA ALA A 201 -14.65 -20.60 24.40
C ALA A 201 -15.67 -21.69 24.80
N ASP A 202 -15.43 -22.91 24.38
CA ASP A 202 -16.18 -24.07 24.85
C ASP A 202 -15.36 -24.78 25.93
N VAL A 203 -15.73 -24.58 27.19
CA VAL A 203 -15.04 -25.18 28.33
C VAL A 203 -15.07 -26.71 28.33
N ASN A 204 -15.97 -27.31 27.55
CA ASN A 204 -16.08 -28.76 27.43
C ASN A 204 -15.09 -29.34 26.40
N LEU A 205 -14.45 -28.50 25.59
CA LEU A 205 -13.44 -28.91 24.59
C LEU A 205 -12.00 -28.95 25.17
N ALA A 206 -11.79 -28.53 26.41
CA ALA A 206 -10.51 -28.62 27.08
C ALA A 206 -10.13 -30.09 27.32
N GLY A 207 -9.43 -30.69 26.32
CA GLY A 207 -8.96 -32.07 26.37
C GLY A 207 -9.47 -32.99 25.26
N ASP A 208 -10.45 -32.58 24.49
CA ASP A 208 -10.92 -33.33 23.31
C ASP A 208 -10.26 -32.76 22.04
N ALA A 209 -9.60 -33.63 21.28
CA ALA A 209 -8.81 -33.30 20.07
C ALA A 209 -9.66 -32.79 18.88
N LYS A 210 -10.81 -32.16 19.12
CA LYS A 210 -11.74 -31.70 18.08
C LYS A 210 -11.53 -30.26 17.64
N THR A 211 -10.74 -29.49 18.40
CA THR A 211 -10.39 -28.13 17.99
C THR A 211 -8.91 -28.03 17.66
N ASN A 212 -8.59 -27.44 16.53
CA ASN A 212 -7.23 -27.17 16.08
C ASN A 212 -6.77 -25.73 16.37
N THR A 213 -7.47 -25.03 17.24
CA THR A 213 -7.16 -23.67 17.63
C THR A 213 -7.32 -23.44 19.12
N THR A 214 -6.35 -22.75 19.74
CA THR A 214 -6.39 -22.37 21.15
C THR A 214 -7.46 -21.31 21.42
N ALA A 215 -7.89 -20.56 20.42
CA ALA A 215 -8.89 -19.51 20.56
C ALA A 215 -10.27 -20.01 21.02
N ASN A 216 -10.59 -21.31 20.78
CA ASN A 216 -11.83 -21.95 21.23
C ASN A 216 -11.65 -22.67 22.57
N THR A 217 -10.55 -22.48 23.27
CA THR A 217 -10.26 -23.10 24.56
C THR A 217 -10.21 -22.05 25.67
N GLY A 218 -10.26 -22.49 26.93
CA GLY A 218 -10.04 -21.63 28.11
C GLY A 218 -8.57 -21.33 28.41
N PHE A 219 -7.63 -21.72 27.55
CA PHE A 219 -6.22 -21.48 27.80
C PHE A 219 -5.84 -20.01 27.53
N ARG A 220 -4.91 -19.51 28.35
CA ARG A 220 -4.32 -18.19 28.10
C ARG A 220 -3.61 -18.18 26.76
N LEU A 221 -3.95 -17.22 25.93
CA LEU A 221 -3.28 -16.95 24.67
C LEU A 221 -2.35 -15.74 24.86
N GLY A 222 -1.04 -15.95 24.70
CA GLY A 222 -0.05 -14.86 24.76
C GLY A 222 -0.09 -13.95 23.52
N PRO A 223 0.63 -12.81 23.54
CA PRO A 223 0.75 -11.95 22.38
C PRO A 223 1.26 -12.73 21.16
N HIS A 224 0.59 -12.58 20.04
CA HIS A 224 0.89 -13.27 18.79
C HIS A 224 0.35 -12.48 17.59
N THR A 225 0.80 -12.85 16.42
CA THR A 225 0.19 -12.45 15.14
C THR A 225 -0.54 -13.67 14.56
N ASP A 226 -1.69 -13.44 13.95
CA ASP A 226 -2.48 -14.52 13.37
C ASP A 226 -1.93 -14.98 12.03
N LEU A 227 -2.11 -16.27 11.74
CA LEU A 227 -1.78 -16.92 10.48
C LEU A 227 -0.34 -16.68 9.99
N PRO A 228 0.69 -16.87 10.83
CA PRO A 228 2.09 -16.70 10.43
C PRO A 228 2.56 -17.75 9.42
N THR A 229 1.77 -18.81 9.18
CA THR A 229 2.03 -19.85 8.19
C THR A 229 1.71 -19.41 6.76
N ARG A 230 1.05 -18.28 6.58
CA ARG A 230 0.74 -17.72 5.26
C ARG A 230 1.92 -16.94 4.72
N GLU A 231 2.19 -17.06 3.42
CA GLU A 231 3.20 -16.25 2.72
C GLU A 231 2.95 -14.75 2.93
N ILE A 232 1.68 -14.34 2.87
CA ILE A 232 1.22 -12.99 3.20
C ILE A 232 0.23 -13.10 4.36
N PRO A 233 0.65 -12.83 5.60
CA PRO A 233 -0.26 -12.77 6.75
C PRO A 233 -1.36 -11.72 6.55
N PRO A 234 -2.49 -11.80 7.29
CA PRO A 234 -3.51 -10.77 7.29
C PRO A 234 -2.93 -9.42 7.75
N GLY A 235 -3.19 -8.35 6.98
CA GLY A 235 -2.74 -7.00 7.37
C GLY A 235 -3.53 -6.43 8.54
N PHE A 236 -4.84 -6.70 8.57
CA PHE A 236 -5.76 -6.21 9.62
C PHE A 236 -6.71 -7.33 10.05
N GLN A 237 -7.09 -7.25 11.32
CA GLN A 237 -8.07 -8.16 11.91
C GLN A 237 -9.15 -7.35 12.63
N PHE A 238 -10.41 -7.76 12.47
CA PHE A 238 -11.54 -7.22 13.19
C PHE A 238 -12.01 -8.23 14.23
N LEU A 239 -12.11 -7.79 15.49
CA LEU A 239 -12.73 -8.55 16.57
C LEU A 239 -14.01 -7.83 17.00
N HIS A 240 -15.15 -8.50 16.85
CA HIS A 240 -16.45 -7.95 17.19
C HIS A 240 -17.04 -8.70 18.39
N CYS A 241 -17.16 -8.03 19.51
CA CYS A 241 -17.78 -8.59 20.70
C CYS A 241 -19.29 -8.58 20.55
N LEU A 242 -19.90 -9.76 20.39
CA LEU A 242 -21.35 -9.94 20.33
C LEU A 242 -21.94 -10.13 21.73
N ILE A 243 -21.25 -10.87 22.59
CA ILE A 243 -21.67 -11.22 23.95
C ILE A 243 -20.44 -11.14 24.86
N ASN A 244 -20.58 -10.50 26.01
CA ASN A 244 -19.55 -10.43 27.03
C ASN A 244 -20.18 -10.76 28.42
N GLU A 245 -20.23 -12.04 28.75
CA GLU A 245 -20.79 -12.55 29.98
C GLU A 245 -19.74 -13.21 30.88
N ALA A 246 -18.47 -13.23 30.44
CA ALA A 246 -17.40 -13.84 31.20
C ALA A 246 -16.75 -12.83 32.17
N ASP A 247 -16.33 -13.33 33.34
CA ASP A 247 -15.41 -12.61 34.23
C ASP A 247 -13.98 -12.83 33.74
N GLY A 248 -13.24 -11.74 33.48
CA GLY A 248 -11.90 -11.81 32.87
C GLY A 248 -11.92 -11.90 31.33
N GLY A 249 -10.82 -12.38 30.75
CA GLY A 249 -10.69 -12.52 29.30
C GLY A 249 -10.37 -11.20 28.60
N GLU A 250 -9.79 -10.24 29.33
CA GLU A 250 -9.37 -8.96 28.75
C GLU A 250 -8.33 -9.16 27.67
N SER A 251 -8.50 -8.40 26.56
CA SER A 251 -7.52 -8.36 25.49
C SER A 251 -6.36 -7.44 25.87
N THR A 252 -5.15 -7.95 25.70
CA THR A 252 -3.92 -7.16 25.83
C THR A 252 -3.34 -6.91 24.44
N LEU A 253 -2.78 -5.73 24.25
CA LEU A 253 -2.15 -5.33 23.01
C LEU A 253 -0.66 -5.04 23.27
N THR A 254 0.18 -5.46 22.35
CA THR A 254 1.62 -5.20 22.38
C THR A 254 2.02 -4.61 21.03
N ASP A 255 2.72 -3.48 21.06
CA ASP A 255 3.23 -2.88 19.84
C ASP A 255 4.51 -3.62 19.39
N GLY A 256 4.42 -4.28 18.22
CA GLY A 256 5.53 -5.00 17.62
C GLY A 256 6.67 -4.08 17.18
N ALA A 257 6.38 -2.84 16.75
CA ALA A 257 7.40 -1.88 16.37
C ALA A 257 8.25 -1.44 17.57
N ALA A 258 7.60 -1.10 18.68
CA ALA A 258 8.30 -0.77 19.94
C ALA A 258 9.15 -1.94 20.44
N LEU A 259 8.62 -3.16 20.36
CA LEU A 259 9.34 -4.38 20.75
C LEU A 259 10.60 -4.58 19.88
N ILE A 260 10.50 -4.36 18.58
CA ILE A 260 11.65 -4.47 17.65
C ILE A 260 12.70 -3.41 17.96
N GLU A 261 12.31 -2.17 18.21
CA GLU A 261 13.26 -1.11 18.54
C GLU A 261 13.98 -1.37 19.88
N GLU A 262 13.27 -1.87 20.88
CA GLU A 262 13.88 -2.28 22.15
C GLU A 262 14.84 -3.46 21.96
N LEU A 263 14.44 -4.46 21.16
CA LEU A 263 15.30 -5.61 20.87
C LEU A 263 16.60 -5.19 20.17
N LYS A 264 16.51 -4.30 19.19
CA LYS A 264 17.69 -3.73 18.51
C LYS A 264 18.62 -3.02 19.49
N ALA A 265 18.06 -2.26 20.42
CA ALA A 265 18.84 -1.46 21.37
C ALA A 265 19.46 -2.29 22.48
N THR A 266 18.77 -3.32 22.99
CA THR A 266 19.18 -4.07 24.18
C THR A 266 19.78 -5.43 23.87
N ARG A 267 19.42 -6.05 22.75
CA ARG A 267 19.84 -7.39 22.33
C ARG A 267 20.07 -7.48 20.81
N PRO A 268 21.05 -6.74 20.26
CA PRO A 268 21.27 -6.63 18.82
C PRO A 268 21.57 -7.98 18.15
N ASP A 269 22.28 -8.89 18.82
CA ASP A 269 22.60 -10.22 18.28
C ASP A 269 21.34 -11.06 18.09
N ASP A 270 20.41 -11.00 19.03
CA ASP A 270 19.12 -11.70 18.91
C ASP A 270 18.26 -11.08 17.81
N TYR A 271 18.27 -9.75 17.71
CA TYR A 271 17.58 -9.06 16.62
C TYR A 271 18.12 -9.51 15.26
N GLU A 272 19.44 -9.59 15.10
CA GLU A 272 20.05 -10.05 13.85
C GLU A 272 19.64 -11.49 13.52
N ILE A 273 19.68 -12.39 14.50
CA ILE A 273 19.25 -13.78 14.31
C ILE A 273 17.78 -13.86 13.90
N LEU A 274 16.90 -13.16 14.62
CA LEU A 274 15.45 -13.21 14.38
C LEU A 274 15.05 -12.57 13.03
N SER A 275 15.77 -11.54 12.58
CA SER A 275 15.48 -10.81 11.33
C SER A 275 16.12 -11.43 10.09
N THR A 276 17.22 -12.18 10.22
CA THR A 276 17.98 -12.72 9.08
C THR A 276 17.82 -14.21 8.87
N ARG A 277 17.50 -14.97 9.93
CA ARG A 277 17.30 -16.41 9.81
C ARG A 277 15.90 -16.74 9.33
N ARG A 278 15.79 -17.79 8.51
CA ARG A 278 14.49 -18.30 8.09
C ARG A 278 13.95 -19.23 9.16
N TRP A 279 12.73 -18.94 9.62
CA TRP A 279 12.00 -19.75 10.57
C TRP A 279 10.86 -20.47 9.85
N VAL A 280 10.68 -21.74 10.15
CA VAL A 280 9.58 -22.52 9.57
C VAL A 280 8.36 -22.39 10.46
N PHE A 281 7.30 -21.85 9.89
CA PHE A 281 5.97 -21.84 10.51
C PHE A 281 5.11 -22.87 9.81
N PHE A 282 4.39 -23.66 10.57
CA PHE A 282 3.46 -24.64 10.03
C PHE A 282 2.25 -24.82 10.94
N ASN A 283 1.11 -25.15 10.34
CA ASN A 283 -0.08 -25.58 11.06
C ASN A 283 -0.52 -26.92 10.48
N ARG A 284 -0.44 -27.98 11.29
CA ARG A 284 -0.81 -29.33 10.90
C ARG A 284 -1.84 -29.90 11.87
N GLY A 285 -2.88 -30.46 11.32
CA GLY A 285 -3.95 -31.10 12.08
C GLY A 285 -4.84 -31.95 11.17
N PRO A 286 -5.84 -32.65 11.69
CA PRO A 286 -6.78 -33.41 10.87
C PRO A 286 -7.46 -32.50 9.81
N GLY A 287 -7.11 -32.71 8.54
CA GLY A 287 -7.63 -31.93 7.41
C GLY A 287 -6.94 -30.57 7.17
N ILE A 288 -5.86 -30.25 7.88
CA ILE A 288 -5.08 -29.01 7.73
C ILE A 288 -3.60 -29.37 7.57
N ASP A 289 -3.01 -28.94 6.48
CA ASP A 289 -1.56 -28.98 6.24
C ASP A 289 -1.15 -27.68 5.52
N HIS A 290 -0.64 -26.71 6.27
CA HIS A 290 -0.20 -25.41 5.79
C HIS A 290 1.19 -25.06 6.30
#